data_37a04f5bd06cbb3f0d00336e921943b6
#
_entry.id   37a04f5bd06cbb3f0d00336e921943b6
#
_cell.length_a   1.000
_cell.length_b   1.000
_cell.length_c   1.000
_cell.angle_alpha   90.00
_cell.angle_beta   90.00
_cell.angle_gamma   90.00
#
_symmetry.space_group_name_H-M   'P 1'
#
loop_
_entity.id
_entity.type
_entity.pdbx_description
1 polymer ?
#
loop_
_entity_poly.entity_id
_entity_poly.type
_entity_poly.pdbx_seq_one_letter_code
_entity_poly.pdbx_strand_id
1 'polypeptide(L)'
;MEKIRRKLKNQKGWTLVELLVVISVIAIVGSLALMQRGTTNERLQRQNASRELKVAFERARFDSVKRRADGTGSRPYAYVEVRSNGFTLRTYNDDVNANPVARDQSLTFPSGVVLTHYSSGTIPMTITFNRRGETAGGVPQFRVCNVSCASPTNATAETILVTPTGTVNILAGNATIPSFTNTALAGSTSNTASINDDVIIP
;
A
#
# COMPACT_ATOMS: atom_id res chain seq x y z
N MET A 1 -20.33 68.41 1.25
CA MET A 1 -19.31 67.68 2.05
C MET A 1 -19.71 67.26 3.43
N GLU A 2 -20.94 67.47 3.86
CA GLU A 2 -21.44 67.20 5.23
C GLU A 2 -22.01 65.77 5.41
N LYS A 3 -22.38 65.07 4.35
CA LYS A 3 -22.98 63.72 4.39
C LYS A 3 -21.99 62.58 4.66
N ILE A 4 -20.72 62.79 4.48
CA ILE A 4 -19.69 61.73 4.68
C ILE A 4 -19.27 61.63 6.15
N ARG A 5 -19.36 62.67 6.91
CA ARG A 5 -18.97 62.72 8.34
C ARG A 5 -19.92 61.96 9.29
N ARG A 6 -21.18 61.71 8.90
CA ARG A 6 -22.17 61.06 9.79
C ARG A 6 -22.07 59.51 9.82
N LYS A 7 -21.36 58.90 8.84
CA LYS A 7 -21.26 57.43 8.75
C LYS A 7 -20.17 56.79 9.61
N LEU A 8 -19.26 57.58 10.16
CA LEU A 8 -18.13 57.14 10.99
C LEU A 8 -18.44 57.15 12.51
N LYS A 9 -19.63 57.59 12.93
CA LYS A 9 -19.92 57.82 14.35
C LYS A 9 -20.51 56.61 15.10
N ASN A 10 -20.64 55.46 14.44
CA ASN A 10 -21.25 54.26 15.05
C ASN A 10 -20.35 53.03 15.02
N GLN A 11 -19.04 53.18 14.95
CA GLN A 11 -18.13 52.08 15.21
C GLN A 11 -18.03 51.87 16.72
N LYS A 12 -18.83 50.93 17.22
CA LYS A 12 -18.65 50.42 18.58
C LYS A 12 -17.28 49.73 18.59
N GLY A 13 -16.32 50.32 19.29
CA GLY A 13 -15.02 49.71 19.51
C GLY A 13 -15.19 48.37 20.22
N TRP A 14 -14.45 47.37 19.80
CA TRP A 14 -14.38 46.09 20.49
C TRP A 14 -13.91 46.29 21.92
N THR A 15 -14.59 45.69 22.87
CA THR A 15 -14.18 45.74 24.27
C THR A 15 -12.94 44.82 24.42
N LEU A 16 -12.03 45.16 25.33
CA LEU A 16 -10.88 44.37 25.66
C LEU A 16 -11.26 42.93 26.07
N VAL A 17 -12.40 42.78 26.75
CA VAL A 17 -12.95 41.48 27.17
C VAL A 17 -13.37 40.64 25.97
N GLU A 18 -14.01 41.23 24.96
CA GLU A 18 -14.49 40.54 23.78
C GLU A 18 -13.28 40.00 22.95
N LEU A 19 -12.23 40.78 22.85
CA LEU A 19 -10.99 40.37 22.17
C LEU A 19 -10.32 39.19 22.94
N LEU A 20 -10.29 39.23 24.27
CA LEU A 20 -9.73 38.19 25.12
C LEU A 20 -10.50 36.87 24.97
N VAL A 21 -11.84 36.92 24.91
CA VAL A 21 -12.70 35.75 24.69
C VAL A 21 -12.44 35.13 23.31
N VAL A 22 -12.34 35.96 22.26
CA VAL A 22 -12.10 35.48 20.91
C VAL A 22 -10.73 34.78 20.81
N ILE A 23 -9.68 35.36 21.38
CA ILE A 23 -8.35 34.73 21.39
C ILE A 23 -8.37 33.39 22.16
N SER A 24 -9.08 33.34 23.29
CA SER A 24 -9.21 32.10 24.08
C SER A 24 -9.92 31.00 23.30
N VAL A 25 -10.99 31.31 22.58
CA VAL A 25 -11.69 30.33 21.72
C VAL A 25 -10.80 29.84 20.59
N ILE A 26 -10.09 30.75 19.91
CA ILE A 26 -9.16 30.37 18.84
C ILE A 26 -8.04 29.47 19.37
N ALA A 27 -7.50 29.76 20.55
CA ALA A 27 -6.45 28.95 21.16
C ALA A 27 -6.93 27.53 21.49
N ILE A 28 -8.16 27.38 22.03
CA ILE A 28 -8.74 26.07 22.32
C ILE A 28 -8.98 25.27 21.04
N VAL A 29 -9.63 25.86 20.04
CA VAL A 29 -9.91 25.19 18.76
C VAL A 29 -8.62 24.83 18.04
N GLY A 30 -7.63 25.72 18.04
CA GLY A 30 -6.33 25.50 17.45
C GLY A 30 -5.56 24.34 18.12
N SER A 31 -5.61 24.22 19.45
CA SER A 31 -4.97 23.12 20.16
C SER A 31 -5.59 21.76 19.85
N LEU A 32 -6.91 21.67 19.75
CA LEU A 32 -7.62 20.45 19.36
C LEU A 32 -7.29 20.03 17.93
N ALA A 33 -7.22 20.98 17.00
CA ALA A 33 -6.87 20.72 15.60
C ALA A 33 -5.42 20.18 15.45
N LEU A 34 -4.49 20.64 16.28
CA LEU A 34 -3.12 20.16 16.28
C LEU A 34 -2.98 18.73 16.82
N MET A 35 -3.78 18.37 17.84
CA MET A 35 -3.76 17.00 18.38
C MET A 35 -4.26 15.94 17.38
N GLN A 36 -5.16 16.28 16.47
CA GLN A 36 -5.74 15.32 15.52
C GLN A 36 -4.82 15.00 14.32
N ARG A 37 -3.77 15.77 14.06
CA ARG A 37 -2.92 15.61 12.87
C ARG A 37 -2.04 14.36 12.89
N GLY A 38 -1.62 13.86 14.04
CA GLY A 38 -0.67 12.74 14.15
C GLY A 38 -1.22 11.42 13.60
N THR A 39 -2.32 10.94 14.14
CA THR A 39 -2.88 9.61 13.84
C THR A 39 -3.44 9.48 12.42
N THR A 40 -4.00 10.56 11.88
CA THR A 40 -4.54 10.59 10.50
C THR A 40 -3.41 10.48 9.48
N ASN A 41 -2.29 11.15 9.70
CA ASN A 41 -1.15 11.12 8.80
C ASN A 41 -0.51 9.72 8.73
N GLU A 42 -0.32 9.06 9.86
CA GLU A 42 0.22 7.70 9.93
C GLU A 42 -0.66 6.69 9.18
N ARG A 43 -1.99 6.80 9.34
CA ARG A 43 -2.93 5.95 8.61
C ARG A 43 -2.84 6.17 7.10
N LEU A 44 -2.78 7.42 6.65
CA LEU A 44 -2.65 7.75 5.23
C LEU A 44 -1.33 7.25 4.65
N GLN A 45 -0.22 7.41 5.37
CA GLN A 45 1.10 6.92 4.93
C GLN A 45 1.09 5.40 4.75
N ARG A 46 0.52 4.64 5.69
CA ARG A 46 0.37 3.19 5.58
C ARG A 46 -0.50 2.79 4.39
N GLN A 47 -1.68 3.43 4.23
CA GLN A 47 -2.57 3.15 3.11
C GLN A 47 -1.92 3.45 1.76
N ASN A 48 -1.15 4.53 1.67
CA ASN A 48 -0.41 4.84 0.45
C ASN A 48 0.66 3.79 0.17
N ALA A 49 1.45 3.39 1.17
CA ALA A 49 2.46 2.35 1.04
C ALA A 49 1.85 1.00 0.58
N SER A 50 0.70 0.61 1.15
CA SER A 50 -0.01 -0.60 0.76
C SER A 50 -0.51 -0.53 -0.69
N ARG A 51 -1.06 0.61 -1.10
CA ARG A 51 -1.54 0.82 -2.48
C ARG A 51 -0.40 0.83 -3.48
N GLU A 52 0.71 1.46 -3.17
CA GLU A 52 1.88 1.50 -4.04
C GLU A 52 2.49 0.12 -4.22
N LEU A 53 2.59 -0.67 -3.15
CA LEU A 53 3.04 -2.05 -3.25
C LEU A 53 2.06 -2.91 -4.08
N LYS A 54 0.75 -2.72 -3.91
CA LYS A 54 -0.25 -3.37 -4.78
C LYS A 54 -0.02 -3.02 -6.25
N VAL A 55 0.13 -1.75 -6.57
CA VAL A 55 0.38 -1.28 -7.94
C VAL A 55 1.68 -1.87 -8.49
N ALA A 56 2.73 -1.99 -7.67
CA ALA A 56 3.99 -2.60 -8.09
C ALA A 56 3.81 -4.08 -8.48
N PHE A 57 3.05 -4.86 -7.70
CA PHE A 57 2.73 -6.24 -8.05
C PHE A 57 1.90 -6.35 -9.33
N GLU A 58 0.88 -5.51 -9.48
CA GLU A 58 0.04 -5.49 -10.69
C GLU A 58 0.86 -5.12 -11.93
N ARG A 59 1.81 -4.18 -11.82
CA ARG A 59 2.73 -3.82 -12.91
C ARG A 59 3.68 -4.96 -13.27
N ALA A 60 4.29 -5.62 -12.28
CA ALA A 60 5.15 -6.77 -12.53
C ALA A 60 4.39 -7.91 -13.23
N ARG A 61 3.17 -8.20 -12.74
CA ARG A 61 2.27 -9.16 -13.35
C ARG A 61 1.96 -8.81 -14.80
N PHE A 62 1.52 -7.58 -15.05
CA PHE A 62 1.18 -7.10 -16.39
C PHE A 62 2.37 -7.18 -17.35
N ASP A 63 3.56 -6.78 -16.89
CA ASP A 63 4.78 -6.83 -17.69
C ASP A 63 5.12 -8.28 -18.08
N SER A 64 5.05 -9.23 -17.14
CA SER A 64 5.31 -10.65 -17.41
C SER A 64 4.30 -11.26 -18.38
N VAL A 65 3.01 -10.94 -18.24
CA VAL A 65 1.95 -11.42 -19.14
C VAL A 65 2.12 -10.81 -20.53
N LYS A 66 2.30 -9.50 -20.61
CA LYS A 66 2.47 -8.77 -21.89
C LYS A 66 3.64 -9.33 -22.72
N ARG A 67 4.77 -9.57 -22.08
CA ARG A 67 5.97 -10.09 -22.73
C ARG A 67 5.99 -11.60 -22.86
N ARG A 68 4.99 -12.31 -22.35
CA ARG A 68 4.95 -13.79 -22.27
C ARG A 68 6.23 -14.35 -21.63
N ALA A 69 6.63 -13.76 -20.50
CA ALA A 69 7.84 -14.12 -19.78
C ALA A 69 7.87 -15.63 -19.46
N ASP A 70 8.97 -16.28 -19.72
CA ASP A 70 9.18 -17.72 -19.50
C ASP A 70 10.37 -18.03 -18.58
N GLY A 71 11.02 -16.97 -18.07
CA GLY A 71 12.17 -17.06 -17.19
C GLY A 71 13.51 -17.25 -17.91
N THR A 72 13.52 -17.27 -19.24
CA THR A 72 14.75 -17.34 -20.02
C THR A 72 15.47 -16.00 -20.08
N GLY A 73 16.72 -15.98 -20.49
CA GLY A 73 17.50 -14.75 -20.64
C GLY A 73 16.87 -13.75 -21.62
N SER A 74 16.15 -14.23 -22.65
CA SER A 74 15.43 -13.40 -23.62
C SER A 74 14.05 -12.94 -23.12
N ARG A 75 13.43 -13.64 -22.16
CA ARG A 75 12.11 -13.33 -21.61
C ARG A 75 12.08 -13.51 -20.09
N PRO A 76 12.88 -12.73 -19.34
CA PRO A 76 12.95 -12.84 -17.89
C PRO A 76 11.63 -12.44 -17.25
N TYR A 77 11.36 -13.02 -16.09
CA TYR A 77 10.21 -12.64 -15.27
C TYR A 77 10.39 -11.23 -14.71
N ALA A 78 9.33 -10.44 -14.77
CA ALA A 78 9.25 -9.25 -13.93
C ALA A 78 9.03 -9.67 -12.48
N TYR A 79 9.56 -8.89 -11.54
CA TYR A 79 9.45 -9.22 -10.14
C TYR A 79 9.39 -7.98 -9.25
N VAL A 80 8.90 -8.19 -8.03
CA VAL A 80 8.96 -7.22 -6.95
C VAL A 80 9.79 -7.82 -5.81
N GLU A 81 10.89 -7.19 -5.48
CA GLU A 81 11.67 -7.49 -4.29
C GLU A 81 11.14 -6.64 -3.13
N VAL A 82 10.56 -7.31 -2.15
CA VAL A 82 9.94 -6.67 -0.99
C VAL A 82 10.94 -6.65 0.17
N ARG A 83 11.11 -5.49 0.79
CA ARG A 83 11.98 -5.24 1.94
C ARG A 83 11.18 -4.67 3.11
N SER A 84 11.74 -4.67 4.31
CA SER A 84 11.06 -4.17 5.50
C SER A 84 10.68 -2.68 5.43
N ASN A 85 11.43 -1.89 4.69
CA ASN A 85 11.27 -0.44 4.57
C ASN A 85 10.88 0.03 3.15
N GLY A 86 10.48 -0.89 2.27
CA GLY A 86 10.14 -0.54 0.89
C GLY A 86 10.16 -1.72 -0.06
N PHE A 87 10.20 -1.44 -1.35
CA PHE A 87 10.30 -2.46 -2.40
C PHE A 87 11.08 -1.96 -3.62
N THR A 88 11.53 -2.90 -4.43
CA THR A 88 12.09 -2.65 -5.76
C THR A 88 11.28 -3.43 -6.79
N LEU A 89 10.65 -2.72 -7.72
CA LEU A 89 9.98 -3.29 -8.88
C LEU A 89 10.98 -3.38 -10.03
N ARG A 90 11.18 -4.57 -10.60
CA ARG A 90 11.92 -4.77 -11.85
C ARG A 90 10.97 -5.16 -12.97
N THR A 91 10.98 -4.37 -14.01
CA THR A 91 10.30 -4.61 -15.30
C THR A 91 11.32 -4.61 -16.42
N TYR A 92 10.91 -4.98 -17.62
CA TYR A 92 11.81 -5.04 -18.77
C TYR A 92 11.19 -4.34 -19.97
N ASN A 93 12.02 -3.70 -20.77
CA ASN A 93 11.57 -3.17 -22.06
C ASN A 93 11.41 -4.32 -23.06
N ASP A 94 10.38 -4.17 -23.91
CA ASP A 94 10.25 -4.95 -25.13
C ASP A 94 11.28 -4.41 -26.14
N ASP A 95 12.53 -4.83 -26.05
CA ASP A 95 13.47 -4.53 -27.11
C ASP A 95 13.36 -5.63 -28.17
N VAL A 96 13.14 -5.21 -29.42
CA VAL A 96 12.93 -6.07 -30.58
C VAL A 96 14.20 -6.91 -30.89
N ASN A 97 15.32 -6.61 -30.26
CA ASN A 97 16.63 -7.18 -30.51
C ASN A 97 17.09 -8.26 -29.53
N ALA A 98 16.15 -8.97 -28.87
CA ALA A 98 16.42 -10.14 -28.03
C ALA A 98 17.22 -9.91 -26.73
N ASN A 99 17.54 -8.67 -26.36
CA ASN A 99 18.18 -8.33 -25.10
C ASN A 99 17.26 -7.42 -24.26
N PRO A 100 16.43 -7.98 -23.37
CA PRO A 100 15.55 -7.18 -22.55
C PRO A 100 16.35 -6.30 -21.58
N VAL A 101 16.14 -4.99 -21.65
CA VAL A 101 16.77 -4.04 -20.73
C VAL A 101 15.94 -3.95 -19.46
N ALA A 102 16.54 -4.30 -18.32
CA ALA A 102 15.91 -4.19 -17.03
C ALA A 102 15.68 -2.71 -16.65
N ARG A 103 14.52 -2.43 -16.06
CA ARG A 103 14.17 -1.15 -15.43
C ARG A 103 13.79 -1.37 -14.00
N ASP A 104 14.55 -0.80 -13.09
CA ASP A 104 14.32 -0.87 -11.66
C ASP A 104 13.66 0.41 -11.17
N GLN A 105 12.58 0.26 -10.40
CA GLN A 105 11.92 1.33 -9.67
C GLN A 105 11.92 0.96 -8.19
N SER A 106 12.68 1.69 -7.38
CA SER A 106 12.73 1.49 -5.94
C SER A 106 11.89 2.53 -5.23
N LEU A 107 11.11 2.10 -4.25
CA LEU A 107 10.35 2.94 -3.36
C LEU A 107 10.73 2.64 -1.92
N THR A 108 11.04 3.68 -1.16
CA THR A 108 11.23 3.59 0.29
C THR A 108 9.98 4.12 1.00
N PHE A 109 9.47 3.39 1.96
CA PHE A 109 8.32 3.82 2.74
C PHE A 109 8.67 5.00 3.66
N PRO A 110 7.69 5.86 3.99
CA PRO A 110 7.88 6.91 4.98
C PRO A 110 8.33 6.34 6.33
N SER A 111 9.04 7.16 7.10
CA SER A 111 9.45 6.80 8.46
C SER A 111 8.25 6.38 9.31
N GLY A 112 8.36 5.27 10.01
CA GLY A 112 7.28 4.70 10.82
C GLY A 112 6.39 3.69 10.09
N VAL A 113 6.54 3.48 8.76
CA VAL A 113 5.87 2.41 8.05
C VAL A 113 6.82 1.23 7.87
N VAL A 114 6.41 0.07 8.37
CA VAL A 114 7.20 -1.16 8.32
C VAL A 114 6.39 -2.25 7.64
N LEU A 115 7.08 -3.07 6.84
CA LEU A 115 6.51 -4.22 6.18
C LEU A 115 7.12 -5.50 6.75
N THR A 116 6.26 -6.48 7.04
CA THR A 116 6.68 -7.82 7.48
C THR A 116 5.96 -8.89 6.67
N HIS A 117 6.52 -10.09 6.64
CA HIS A 117 5.80 -11.25 6.16
C HIS A 117 4.67 -11.62 7.14
N TYR A 118 3.50 -12.02 6.64
CA TYR A 118 2.35 -12.37 7.49
C TYR A 118 2.58 -13.64 8.32
N SER A 119 3.18 -14.65 7.72
CA SER A 119 3.61 -15.88 8.37
C SER A 119 5.13 -15.89 8.53
N SER A 120 5.74 -16.92 9.04
CA SER A 120 7.15 -17.04 9.38
C SER A 120 8.18 -16.88 8.22
N GLY A 121 7.79 -16.24 7.12
CA GLY A 121 8.69 -15.93 6.01
C GLY A 121 9.68 -14.82 6.34
N THR A 122 10.85 -14.88 5.69
CA THR A 122 11.90 -13.87 5.84
C THR A 122 11.80 -12.77 4.79
N ILE A 123 12.12 -11.55 5.17
CA ILE A 123 12.34 -10.40 4.28
C ILE A 123 13.85 -10.12 4.24
N PRO A 124 14.46 -9.85 3.09
CA PRO A 124 13.84 -9.55 1.78
C PRO A 124 13.28 -10.78 1.06
N MET A 125 12.20 -10.58 0.29
CA MET A 125 11.54 -11.60 -0.49
C MET A 125 11.28 -11.13 -1.92
N THR A 126 11.58 -11.97 -2.91
CA THR A 126 11.33 -11.67 -4.32
C THR A 126 10.11 -12.44 -4.82
N ILE A 127 9.14 -11.70 -5.37
CA ILE A 127 7.92 -12.24 -5.94
C ILE A 127 7.99 -12.09 -7.46
N THR A 128 7.97 -13.21 -8.17
CA THR A 128 8.01 -13.27 -9.63
C THR A 128 6.65 -13.68 -10.19
N PHE A 129 6.35 -13.23 -11.41
CA PHE A 129 5.12 -13.57 -12.12
C PHE A 129 5.46 -14.25 -13.44
N ASN A 130 4.81 -15.39 -13.72
CA ASN A 130 4.97 -16.10 -14.97
C ASN A 130 4.14 -15.46 -16.11
N ARG A 131 4.22 -16.04 -17.31
CA ARG A 131 3.50 -15.59 -18.51
C ARG A 131 1.98 -15.62 -18.40
N ARG A 132 1.42 -16.36 -17.43
CA ARG A 132 -0.02 -16.40 -17.13
C ARG A 132 -0.42 -15.39 -16.07
N GLY A 133 0.57 -14.69 -15.49
CA GLY A 133 0.36 -13.78 -14.38
C GLY A 133 0.20 -14.47 -13.03
N GLU A 134 0.56 -15.75 -12.94
CA GLU A 134 0.56 -16.51 -11.69
C GLU A 134 1.86 -16.26 -10.94
N THR A 135 1.79 -16.34 -9.60
CA THR A 135 3.00 -16.21 -8.77
C THR A 135 3.85 -17.47 -8.85
N ALA A 136 5.13 -17.32 -9.14
CA ALA A 136 6.08 -18.43 -9.05
C ALA A 136 6.60 -18.50 -7.62
N GLY A 137 6.30 -19.59 -6.90
CA GLY A 137 6.87 -19.86 -5.57
C GLY A 137 5.94 -19.67 -4.38
N GLY A 138 4.62 -19.59 -4.58
CA GLY A 138 3.68 -19.59 -3.47
C GLY A 138 2.75 -18.38 -3.41
N VAL A 139 2.04 -18.24 -2.29
CA VAL A 139 1.09 -17.15 -2.03
C VAL A 139 1.75 -16.19 -1.03
N PRO A 140 2.43 -15.15 -1.52
CA PRO A 140 3.07 -14.21 -0.63
C PRO A 140 2.03 -13.34 0.08
N GLN A 141 2.21 -13.22 1.38
CA GLN A 141 1.34 -12.45 2.26
C GLN A 141 2.19 -11.49 3.05
N PHE A 142 1.86 -10.21 2.97
CA PHE A 142 2.61 -9.15 3.64
C PHE A 142 1.69 -8.37 4.56
N ARG A 143 2.27 -7.86 5.63
CA ARG A 143 1.59 -6.93 6.53
C ARG A 143 2.34 -5.62 6.55
N VAL A 144 1.62 -4.54 6.28
CA VAL A 144 2.13 -3.16 6.37
C VAL A 144 1.59 -2.55 7.66
N CYS A 145 2.46 -2.11 8.54
CA CYS A 145 2.12 -1.59 9.85
C CYS A 145 2.74 -0.23 10.10
N ASN A 146 2.16 0.50 11.07
CA ASN A 146 2.82 1.66 11.66
C ASN A 146 3.70 1.17 12.81
N VAL A 147 4.96 1.60 12.84
CA VAL A 147 5.96 1.36 13.89
C VAL A 147 6.30 -0.12 14.11
N SER A 148 5.31 -1.00 14.27
CA SER A 148 5.52 -2.41 14.56
C SER A 148 4.31 -3.25 14.15
N CYS A 149 4.55 -4.48 13.68
CA CYS A 149 3.51 -5.47 13.37
C CYS A 149 3.30 -6.51 14.48
N ALA A 150 3.79 -6.27 15.70
CA ALA A 150 3.69 -7.25 16.79
C ALA A 150 2.24 -7.53 17.22
N SER A 151 1.38 -6.51 17.21
CA SER A 151 -0.05 -6.65 17.55
C SER A 151 -0.91 -5.89 16.54
N PRO A 152 -1.11 -6.45 15.33
CA PRO A 152 -1.80 -5.75 14.26
C PRO A 152 -3.30 -5.66 14.55
N THR A 153 -3.84 -4.45 14.32
CA THR A 153 -5.28 -4.17 14.34
C THR A 153 -5.68 -3.56 13.01
N ASN A 154 -6.99 -3.42 12.76
CA ASN A 154 -7.50 -2.71 11.57
C ASN A 154 -7.06 -1.24 11.54
N ALA A 155 -6.80 -0.66 12.71
CA ALA A 155 -6.34 0.72 12.82
C ALA A 155 -4.82 0.88 12.56
N THR A 156 -4.02 -0.16 12.83
CA THR A 156 -2.54 -0.09 12.82
C THR A 156 -1.87 -0.88 11.71
N ALA A 157 -2.61 -1.74 11.02
CA ALA A 157 -2.06 -2.61 9.99
C ALA A 157 -2.98 -2.76 8.79
N GLU A 158 -2.40 -3.15 7.65
CA GLU A 158 -3.08 -3.65 6.45
C GLU A 158 -2.36 -4.91 5.98
N THR A 159 -3.12 -5.88 5.48
CA THR A 159 -2.57 -7.12 4.95
C THR A 159 -2.70 -7.15 3.44
N ILE A 160 -1.61 -7.41 2.75
CA ILE A 160 -1.54 -7.55 1.31
C ILE A 160 -1.41 -9.04 1.00
N LEU A 161 -2.36 -9.55 0.23
CA LEU A 161 -2.42 -10.92 -0.21
C LEU A 161 -2.23 -10.97 -1.72
N VAL A 162 -1.25 -11.72 -2.20
CA VAL A 162 -1.12 -12.05 -3.61
C VAL A 162 -1.57 -13.48 -3.81
N THR A 163 -2.67 -13.68 -4.54
CA THR A 163 -3.22 -15.01 -4.80
C THR A 163 -2.36 -15.80 -5.79
N PRO A 164 -2.50 -17.14 -5.89
CA PRO A 164 -1.78 -17.94 -6.88
C PRO A 164 -2.00 -17.45 -8.32
N THR A 165 -3.19 -16.93 -8.62
CA THR A 165 -3.54 -16.34 -9.92
C THR A 165 -2.95 -14.95 -10.15
N GLY A 166 -2.17 -14.43 -9.19
CA GLY A 166 -1.53 -13.13 -9.24
C GLY A 166 -2.45 -11.94 -8.96
N THR A 167 -3.66 -12.17 -8.44
CA THR A 167 -4.53 -11.08 -8.01
C THR A 167 -4.04 -10.53 -6.68
N VAL A 168 -4.03 -9.21 -6.53
CA VAL A 168 -3.51 -8.55 -5.33
C VAL A 168 -4.66 -7.90 -4.57
N ASN A 169 -4.89 -8.34 -3.34
CA ASN A 169 -5.92 -7.84 -2.45
C ASN A 169 -5.31 -7.14 -1.25
N ILE A 170 -5.92 -6.03 -0.82
CA ILE A 170 -5.61 -5.36 0.44
C ILE A 170 -6.75 -5.67 1.41
N LEU A 171 -6.41 -6.29 2.52
CA LEU A 171 -7.35 -6.70 3.58
C LEU A 171 -7.09 -5.89 4.84
N ALA A 172 -8.06 -5.87 5.74
CA ALA A 172 -7.90 -5.29 7.06
C ALA A 172 -6.77 -6.00 7.85
N GLY A 173 -6.09 -5.26 8.72
CA GLY A 173 -4.88 -5.75 9.38
C GLY A 173 -5.04 -6.98 10.28
N ASN A 174 -6.24 -7.22 10.81
CA ASN A 174 -6.58 -8.41 11.59
C ASN A 174 -7.34 -9.47 10.78
N ALA A 175 -7.47 -9.31 9.47
CA ALA A 175 -8.18 -10.28 8.64
C ALA A 175 -7.50 -11.65 8.72
N THR A 176 -8.31 -12.68 8.95
CA THR A 176 -7.86 -14.06 8.80
C THR A 176 -7.68 -14.36 7.32
N ILE A 177 -6.48 -14.75 6.95
CA ILE A 177 -6.18 -15.07 5.56
C ILE A 177 -6.49 -16.54 5.33
N PRO A 178 -7.26 -16.89 4.28
CA PRO A 178 -7.47 -18.27 3.92
C PRO A 178 -6.13 -18.96 3.62
N SER A 179 -5.93 -20.14 4.15
CA SER A 179 -4.76 -20.96 3.82
C SER A 179 -4.91 -21.49 2.40
N PHE A 180 -4.11 -20.97 1.48
CA PHE A 180 -3.98 -21.56 0.15
C PHE A 180 -3.01 -22.73 0.27
N THR A 181 -3.51 -23.92 0.18
CA THR A 181 -2.67 -25.11 0.06
C THR A 181 -2.01 -25.07 -1.31
N ASN A 182 -0.74 -24.66 -1.38
CA ASN A 182 0.05 -24.91 -2.56
C ASN A 182 0.22 -26.42 -2.70
N THR A 183 -0.63 -27.03 -3.48
CA THR A 183 -0.27 -28.32 -4.06
C THR A 183 0.84 -28.00 -5.06
N ALA A 184 2.08 -28.16 -4.60
CA ALA A 184 3.26 -27.94 -5.40
C ALA A 184 3.06 -28.67 -6.73
N LEU A 185 3.27 -27.98 -7.83
CA LEU A 185 3.45 -28.55 -9.15
C LEU A 185 4.76 -29.36 -9.17
N ALA A 186 4.75 -30.49 -8.44
CA ALA A 186 5.64 -31.59 -8.73
C ALA A 186 5.06 -32.28 -9.96
N GLY A 187 5.58 -31.93 -11.13
CA GLY A 187 5.45 -32.62 -12.41
C GLY A 187 4.24 -33.54 -12.56
N SER A 188 3.08 -33.04 -12.88
CA SER A 188 2.03 -33.81 -13.55
C SER A 188 0.88 -32.92 -14.01
N THR A 189 0.47 -33.16 -15.20
CA THR A 189 -0.65 -32.69 -15.98
C THR A 189 -2.01 -32.97 -15.36
N SER A 190 -2.42 -32.21 -14.34
CA SER A 190 -3.85 -32.01 -14.06
C SER A 190 -4.04 -30.97 -12.94
N ASN A 191 -4.34 -29.76 -13.32
CA ASN A 191 -4.77 -28.70 -12.43
C ASN A 191 -6.25 -28.87 -12.14
N THR A 192 -6.58 -29.47 -11.01
CA THR A 192 -7.91 -29.27 -10.40
C THR A 192 -7.69 -28.45 -9.14
N ALA A 193 -7.66 -27.12 -9.29
CA ALA A 193 -7.78 -26.22 -8.15
C ALA A 193 -9.26 -26.23 -7.71
N SER A 194 -9.53 -26.88 -6.60
CA SER A 194 -10.82 -26.72 -5.91
C SER A 194 -10.85 -25.34 -5.29
N ILE A 195 -11.54 -24.44 -5.94
CA ILE A 195 -11.90 -23.14 -5.38
C ILE A 195 -13.16 -23.40 -4.55
N ASN A 196 -13.04 -23.39 -3.23
CA ASN A 196 -14.20 -23.25 -2.38
C ASN A 196 -14.67 -21.80 -2.44
N ASP A 197 -15.74 -21.55 -3.20
CA ASP A 197 -16.39 -20.25 -3.41
C ASP A 197 -17.26 -19.81 -2.21
N ASP A 198 -16.92 -20.19 -0.99
CA ASP A 198 -17.65 -19.75 0.21
C ASP A 198 -17.00 -18.55 0.90
N VAL A 199 -16.78 -17.46 0.16
CA VAL A 199 -16.59 -16.15 0.79
C VAL A 199 -17.87 -15.35 0.64
N ILE A 200 -18.76 -15.50 1.60
CA ILE A 200 -19.89 -14.58 1.81
C ILE A 200 -19.30 -13.27 2.34
N ILE A 201 -19.36 -12.25 1.51
CA ILE A 201 -19.06 -10.86 1.90
C ILE A 201 -20.38 -10.28 2.44
N PRO A 202 -20.41 -9.74 3.68
CA PRO A 202 -21.55 -9.00 4.17
C PRO A 202 -21.68 -7.62 3.50
#